data_89823f713470e34c02d9f7d57174b71d
#
_entry.id   89823f713470e34c02d9f7d57174b71d
#
_cell.length_a   1.000
_cell.length_b   1.000
_cell.length_c   1.000
_cell.angle_alpha   90.00
_cell.angle_beta   90.00
_cell.angle_gamma   90.00
#
_symmetry.space_group_name_H-M   'P 1'
#
loop_
_entity.id
_entity.type
_entity.pdbx_description
1 polymer ?
#
loop_
_entity_poly.entity_id
_entity_poly.type
_entity_poly.pdbx_seq_one_letter_code
_entity_poly.pdbx_strand_id
1 'polypeptide(L)'
;MIMAIAEVLKFDSTADIFAWKYPNSELATWSQLIVNESQEAMLLKNGQVTDVFGPGRYVLSTDNIPVLQKLINIPFGRKSPFSAEVWFINKAFSLDIKWGTASPIQIQDPKYNLFVPVRAFGQFGIRIADSKRFLIKLVGTMKFFNRNTLTDYFKGLYITRVKDSISSSLINAKISVFEINAHLNELSDALSRELRGELEEYGIELVSFFVNDINVPENDPAVKQLKAALAKRAEMDIIGYNYQQERTFDTLETAADNNGAAGAVMGSGIGLGVGFGIGGAIGDQAKSLRDNVNSQSDAKKCPSCGASVPGSVKFCPECGSDITGAAGKIVCSNCGSSYPKGTKFCPECGNRYNPCPKCGADVPDGAEKCPECGEGMPKACPGCGHMVSASQKFCPECGMSLVKKCSSCGAELANGVKFCPECGAKNE
;
A
#
# COMPACT_ATOMS: atom_id res chain seq x y z
N MET A 1 -13.54 44.78 60.56
CA MET A 1 -13.45 43.34 60.35
C MET A 1 -13.67 43.10 58.87
N ILE A 2 -12.60 43.11 58.07
CA ILE A 2 -12.71 42.90 56.64
C ILE A 2 -12.95 41.40 56.45
N MET A 3 -14.17 41.01 56.04
CA MET A 3 -14.46 39.66 55.61
C MET A 3 -13.51 39.34 54.47
N ALA A 4 -12.62 38.36 54.64
CA ALA A 4 -11.87 37.81 53.52
C ALA A 4 -12.88 37.26 52.54
N ILE A 5 -12.99 37.87 51.37
CA ILE A 5 -13.85 37.41 50.27
C ILE A 5 -13.34 36.04 49.91
N ALA A 6 -14.14 35.00 50.11
CA ALA A 6 -13.82 33.65 49.64
C ALA A 6 -13.70 33.69 48.12
N GLU A 7 -12.50 33.41 47.60
CA GLU A 7 -12.24 33.35 46.16
C GLU A 7 -12.94 32.13 45.56
N VAL A 8 -13.56 32.31 44.38
CA VAL A 8 -14.21 31.22 43.66
C VAL A 8 -13.31 30.82 42.48
N LEU A 9 -12.78 29.63 42.55
CA LEU A 9 -11.97 29.03 41.47
C LEU A 9 -12.88 28.21 40.57
N LYS A 10 -13.09 28.69 39.37
CA LYS A 10 -13.85 27.98 38.35
C LYS A 10 -13.23 28.23 36.99
N PHE A 11 -13.47 27.34 36.07
CA PHE A 11 -13.06 27.47 34.68
C PHE A 11 -14.27 27.30 33.78
N ASP A 12 -14.67 28.39 33.12
CA ASP A 12 -15.69 28.33 32.07
C ASP A 12 -14.97 28.03 30.75
N SER A 13 -14.87 26.76 30.44
CA SER A 13 -14.10 26.22 29.33
C SER A 13 -14.67 26.60 27.96
N THR A 14 -13.81 26.99 27.04
CA THR A 14 -14.10 26.88 25.61
C THR A 14 -13.72 25.47 25.12
N ALA A 15 -14.41 24.96 24.12
CA ALA A 15 -14.16 23.59 23.58
C ALA A 15 -12.72 23.37 23.13
N ASP A 16 -11.98 24.44 22.90
CA ASP A 16 -10.61 24.38 22.36
C ASP A 16 -9.51 24.25 23.42
N ILE A 17 -9.83 24.42 24.70
CA ILE A 17 -8.85 24.35 25.79
C ILE A 17 -9.00 23.04 26.53
N PHE A 18 -7.95 22.25 26.52
CA PHE A 18 -7.88 20.94 27.21
C PHE A 18 -7.37 21.05 28.65
N ALA A 19 -6.41 21.95 28.89
CA ALA A 19 -5.91 22.21 30.23
C ALA A 19 -5.68 23.69 30.43
N TRP A 20 -6.05 24.20 31.63
CA TRP A 20 -5.86 25.56 31.99
C TRP A 20 -5.44 25.70 33.45
N LYS A 21 -4.38 26.47 33.67
CA LYS A 21 -3.85 26.77 34.97
C LYS A 21 -4.56 28.02 35.54
N TYR A 22 -5.11 27.90 36.73
CA TYR A 22 -5.64 29.05 37.42
C TYR A 22 -4.55 30.11 37.67
N PRO A 23 -4.78 31.41 37.38
CA PRO A 23 -3.69 32.40 37.34
C PRO A 23 -3.07 32.68 38.70
N ASN A 24 -3.83 32.55 39.78
CA ASN A 24 -3.36 32.81 41.13
C ASN A 24 -2.89 31.52 41.79
N SER A 25 -1.64 31.48 42.26
CA SER A 25 -1.07 30.36 43.01
C SER A 25 -1.12 30.57 44.53
N GLU A 26 -1.46 31.77 45.01
CA GLU A 26 -1.68 32.07 46.42
C GLU A 26 -3.16 31.97 46.72
N LEU A 27 -3.61 30.82 47.15
CA LEU A 27 -5.04 30.56 47.41
C LEU A 27 -5.42 30.97 48.82
N ALA A 28 -6.53 31.70 48.94
CA ALA A 28 -7.10 32.02 50.23
C ALA A 28 -7.68 30.77 50.89
N THR A 29 -7.47 30.60 52.19
CA THR A 29 -8.15 29.56 52.96
C THR A 29 -9.68 29.77 52.85
N TRP A 30 -10.44 28.70 52.61
CA TRP A 30 -11.88 28.69 52.37
C TRP A 30 -12.29 29.12 50.93
N SER A 31 -11.33 29.19 49.99
CA SER A 31 -11.67 29.33 48.58
C SER A 31 -12.57 28.19 48.08
N GLN A 32 -13.53 28.52 47.24
CA GLN A 32 -14.47 27.54 46.67
C GLN A 32 -13.94 27.10 45.30
N LEU A 33 -13.69 25.81 45.15
CA LEU A 33 -13.37 25.18 43.88
C LEU A 33 -14.66 24.61 43.28
N ILE A 34 -15.04 25.07 42.10
CA ILE A 34 -16.19 24.58 41.34
C ILE A 34 -15.66 23.85 40.10
N VAL A 35 -15.98 22.57 39.99
CA VAL A 35 -15.61 21.71 38.89
C VAL A 35 -16.88 21.29 38.16
N ASN A 36 -16.96 21.60 36.87
CA ASN A 36 -18.11 21.23 36.04
C ASN A 36 -18.12 19.72 35.73
N GLU A 37 -19.28 19.16 35.32
CA GLU A 37 -19.46 17.74 35.00
C GLU A 37 -18.47 17.20 33.94
N SER A 38 -18.07 18.05 32.99
CA SER A 38 -17.11 17.70 31.94
C SER A 38 -15.66 18.02 32.30
N GLN A 39 -15.35 18.27 33.56
CA GLN A 39 -14.01 18.70 33.99
C GLN A 39 -13.49 17.88 35.16
N GLU A 40 -12.17 17.89 35.31
CA GLU A 40 -11.45 17.53 36.53
C GLU A 40 -10.54 18.68 36.93
N ALA A 41 -10.42 18.92 38.23
CA ALA A 41 -9.43 19.87 38.74
C ALA A 41 -8.32 19.12 39.49
N MET A 42 -7.10 19.61 39.37
CA MET A 42 -5.94 19.07 40.07
C MET A 42 -5.24 20.14 40.85
N LEU A 43 -4.90 19.80 42.09
CA LEU A 43 -4.09 20.63 42.95
C LEU A 43 -2.65 20.19 42.91
N LEU A 44 -1.75 21.10 42.54
CA LEU A 44 -0.32 20.87 42.56
C LEU A 44 0.37 21.67 43.62
N LYS A 45 1.21 20.99 44.40
CA LYS A 45 2.08 21.62 45.39
C LYS A 45 3.51 21.19 45.18
N ASN A 46 4.41 22.16 45.17
CA ASN A 46 5.84 21.91 44.93
C ASN A 46 6.09 21.07 43.65
N GLY A 47 5.31 21.30 42.59
CA GLY A 47 5.43 20.59 41.32
C GLY A 47 4.84 19.15 41.31
N GLN A 48 4.20 18.72 42.39
CA GLN A 48 3.58 17.40 42.47
C GLN A 48 2.06 17.51 42.56
N VAL A 49 1.36 16.63 41.83
CA VAL A 49 -0.10 16.50 41.94
C VAL A 49 -0.42 15.86 43.27
N THR A 50 -1.07 16.62 44.12
CA THR A 50 -1.45 16.17 45.47
C THR A 50 -2.88 15.64 45.52
N ASP A 51 -3.83 16.32 44.86
CA ASP A 51 -5.24 15.98 44.91
C ASP A 51 -5.88 16.13 43.53
N VAL A 52 -6.90 15.31 43.24
CA VAL A 52 -7.72 15.35 42.03
C VAL A 52 -9.17 15.45 42.43
N PHE A 53 -9.84 16.43 41.88
CA PHE A 53 -11.26 16.73 42.19
C PHE A 53 -12.12 16.46 40.96
N GLY A 54 -13.08 15.57 41.10
CA GLY A 54 -14.14 15.36 40.11
C GLY A 54 -15.16 16.48 40.10
N PRO A 55 -16.26 16.31 39.33
CA PRO A 55 -17.36 17.31 39.30
C PRO A 55 -17.92 17.60 40.68
N GLY A 56 -18.18 18.86 40.95
CA GLY A 56 -18.74 19.28 42.24
C GLY A 56 -18.21 20.60 42.75
N ARG A 57 -18.65 20.94 43.99
CA ARG A 57 -18.19 22.09 44.73
C ARG A 57 -17.40 21.67 45.95
N TYR A 58 -16.18 22.16 46.06
CA TYR A 58 -15.24 21.84 47.12
C TYR A 58 -14.79 23.10 47.82
N VAL A 59 -14.62 23.03 49.11
CA VAL A 59 -14.02 24.12 49.90
C VAL A 59 -12.56 23.75 50.16
N LEU A 60 -11.65 24.57 49.64
CA LEU A 60 -10.23 24.39 49.85
C LEU A 60 -9.85 24.89 51.24
N SER A 61 -9.87 23.99 52.21
CA SER A 61 -9.45 24.26 53.60
C SER A 61 -8.35 23.31 54.00
N THR A 62 -7.51 23.76 54.93
CA THR A 62 -6.45 22.94 55.50
C THR A 62 -6.96 21.68 56.22
N ASP A 63 -8.23 21.69 56.63
CA ASP A 63 -8.85 20.57 57.33
C ASP A 63 -9.36 19.46 56.39
N ASN A 64 -9.66 19.81 55.13
CA ASN A 64 -10.27 18.92 54.15
C ASN A 64 -9.29 18.32 53.13
N ILE A 65 -8.05 18.79 53.13
CA ILE A 65 -7.02 18.31 52.21
C ILE A 65 -5.92 17.63 53.05
N PRO A 66 -5.83 16.26 53.04
CA PRO A 66 -4.93 15.48 53.90
C PRO A 66 -3.45 15.87 53.81
N VAL A 67 -3.00 16.34 52.65
CA VAL A 67 -1.62 16.79 52.43
C VAL A 67 -1.36 18.16 53.06
N LEU A 68 -2.38 19.04 53.18
CA LEU A 68 -2.24 20.33 53.83
C LEU A 68 -2.17 20.20 55.33
N GLN A 69 -2.82 19.21 55.94
CA GLN A 69 -2.75 18.96 57.41
C GLN A 69 -1.34 18.66 57.91
N LYS A 70 -0.51 17.96 57.11
CA LYS A 70 0.85 17.61 57.52
C LYS A 70 1.86 18.78 57.53
N LEU A 71 1.47 19.93 56.98
CA LEU A 71 2.39 21.06 56.79
C LEU A 71 2.09 22.25 57.70
N ILE A 72 1.03 22.22 58.52
CA ILE A 72 0.61 23.31 59.36
C ILE A 72 0.92 23.01 60.84
N ASN A 73 2.17 22.64 61.13
CA ASN A 73 2.73 22.80 62.48
C ASN A 73 3.53 24.10 62.60
N ILE A 74 3.10 25.17 61.93
CA ILE A 74 3.74 26.51 62.00
C ILE A 74 2.80 27.48 62.70
N PRO A 75 3.28 28.31 63.62
CA PRO A 75 2.43 29.12 64.56
C PRO A 75 1.80 30.37 63.95
N PHE A 76 1.30 30.29 62.73
CA PHE A 76 0.55 31.37 62.08
C PHE A 76 -0.91 31.05 62.10
N GLY A 77 -1.68 31.90 62.77
CA GLY A 77 -3.12 31.76 62.95
C GLY A 77 -3.87 31.31 61.68
N ARG A 78 -4.98 30.62 61.85
CA ARG A 78 -5.87 29.92 60.90
C ARG A 78 -6.27 30.63 59.59
N LYS A 79 -5.51 31.60 59.09
CA LYS A 79 -5.81 32.41 57.88
C LYS A 79 -4.58 32.61 56.98
N SER A 80 -3.64 31.70 56.94
CA SER A 80 -2.48 31.82 56.06
C SER A 80 -2.84 31.44 54.63
N PRO A 81 -2.56 32.29 53.63
CA PRO A 81 -2.65 31.85 52.23
C PRO A 81 -1.68 30.69 52.03
N PHE A 82 -2.08 29.70 51.27
CA PHE A 82 -1.22 28.58 50.90
C PHE A 82 -0.90 28.66 49.43
N SER A 83 0.37 28.38 49.07
CA SER A 83 0.79 28.35 47.70
C SER A 83 0.51 26.97 47.10
N ALA A 84 -0.37 26.93 46.10
CA ALA A 84 -0.69 25.77 45.33
C ALA A 84 -1.19 26.18 43.95
N GLU A 85 -0.93 25.35 42.96
CA GLU A 85 -1.42 25.53 41.59
C GLU A 85 -2.71 24.74 41.41
N VAL A 86 -3.71 25.34 40.82
CA VAL A 86 -4.95 24.63 40.43
C VAL A 86 -5.00 24.56 38.93
N TRP A 87 -5.15 23.33 38.43
CA TRP A 87 -5.33 23.05 37.05
C TRP A 87 -6.70 22.48 36.78
N PHE A 88 -7.35 22.98 35.74
CA PHE A 88 -8.60 22.44 35.23
C PHE A 88 -8.34 21.69 33.93
N ILE A 89 -8.83 20.48 33.86
CA ILE A 89 -8.73 19.60 32.68
C ILE A 89 -10.13 19.39 32.11
N ASN A 90 -10.30 19.70 30.85
CA ASN A 90 -11.53 19.46 30.12
C ASN A 90 -11.59 17.99 29.67
N LYS A 91 -12.61 17.25 30.11
CA LYS A 91 -12.86 15.84 29.79
C LYS A 91 -13.89 15.66 28.68
N ALA A 92 -14.46 16.75 28.19
CA ALA A 92 -15.42 16.70 27.08
C ALA A 92 -14.78 16.15 25.82
N PHE A 93 -15.58 15.50 24.99
CA PHE A 93 -15.15 15.04 23.68
C PHE A 93 -14.85 16.22 22.74
N SER A 94 -13.71 16.18 22.10
CA SER A 94 -13.37 17.07 20.99
C SER A 94 -13.28 16.20 19.72
N LEU A 95 -14.30 16.29 18.86
CA LEU A 95 -14.50 15.34 17.76
C LEU A 95 -14.09 15.89 16.38
N ASP A 96 -13.72 17.17 16.30
CA ASP A 96 -13.52 17.91 15.05
C ASP A 96 -12.10 18.47 14.89
N ILE A 97 -11.10 17.80 15.44
CA ILE A 97 -9.71 18.21 15.31
C ILE A 97 -9.22 17.88 13.92
N LYS A 98 -8.98 18.91 13.12
CA LYS A 98 -8.55 18.76 11.73
C LYS A 98 -7.06 18.46 11.65
N TRP A 99 -6.69 17.58 10.73
CA TRP A 99 -5.31 17.29 10.39
C TRP A 99 -5.11 17.30 8.89
N GLY A 100 -3.88 17.49 8.43
CA GLY A 100 -3.53 17.43 7.02
C GLY A 100 -2.03 17.47 6.79
N THR A 101 -1.60 16.98 5.64
CA THR A 101 -0.21 17.03 5.21
C THR A 101 0.15 18.44 4.78
N ALA A 102 1.13 19.06 5.43
CA ALA A 102 1.58 20.41 5.10
C ALA A 102 2.22 20.49 3.70
N SER A 103 2.96 19.45 3.31
CA SER A 103 3.55 19.27 1.99
C SER A 103 3.09 17.97 1.36
N PRO A 104 3.07 17.86 0.02
CA PRO A 104 2.77 16.62 -0.65
C PRO A 104 3.77 15.52 -0.27
N ILE A 105 3.28 14.31 -0.08
CA ILE A 105 4.06 13.12 0.14
C ILE A 105 4.32 12.48 -1.22
N GLN A 106 5.58 12.24 -1.56
CA GLN A 106 5.93 11.53 -2.80
C GLN A 106 5.74 10.03 -2.61
N ILE A 107 4.81 9.45 -3.35
CA ILE A 107 4.50 8.01 -3.31
C ILE A 107 4.66 7.44 -4.71
N GLN A 108 5.31 6.28 -4.81
CA GLN A 108 5.38 5.55 -6.05
C GLN A 108 4.07 4.80 -6.27
N ASP A 109 3.36 5.14 -7.34
CA ASP A 109 2.15 4.42 -7.76
C ASP A 109 2.54 3.03 -8.31
N PRO A 110 2.05 1.93 -7.72
CA PRO A 110 2.45 0.59 -8.14
C PRO A 110 1.88 0.18 -9.51
N LYS A 111 0.81 0.81 -9.98
CA LYS A 111 0.17 0.51 -11.26
C LYS A 111 0.87 1.19 -12.44
N TYR A 112 1.34 2.42 -12.22
CA TYR A 112 1.96 3.25 -13.27
C TYR A 112 3.46 3.41 -13.12
N ASN A 113 4.08 2.92 -12.02
CA ASN A 113 5.50 3.08 -11.69
C ASN A 113 5.98 4.54 -11.73
N LEU A 114 5.10 5.47 -11.36
CA LEU A 114 5.36 6.90 -11.37
C LEU A 114 5.33 7.44 -9.95
N PHE A 115 6.25 8.36 -9.63
CA PHE A 115 6.16 9.10 -8.37
C PHE A 115 5.09 10.18 -8.47
N VAL A 116 4.11 10.10 -7.58
CA VAL A 116 2.96 11.00 -7.55
C VAL A 116 2.95 11.75 -6.22
N PRO A 117 2.88 13.08 -6.23
CA PRO A 117 2.69 13.87 -5.02
C PRO A 117 1.27 13.70 -4.50
N VAL A 118 1.12 13.29 -3.23
CA VAL A 118 -0.16 13.02 -2.61
C VAL A 118 -0.35 13.91 -1.40
N ARG A 119 -1.55 14.46 -1.23
CA ARG A 119 -1.99 15.15 -0.01
C ARG A 119 -3.13 14.38 0.63
N ALA A 120 -3.04 14.23 1.93
CA ALA A 120 -4.10 13.63 2.73
C ALA A 120 -4.54 14.59 3.82
N PHE A 121 -5.83 14.59 4.12
CA PHE A 121 -6.40 15.35 5.21
C PHE A 121 -7.61 14.64 5.80
N GLY A 122 -7.95 15.03 7.02
CA GLY A 122 -9.06 14.44 7.72
C GLY A 122 -9.32 15.11 9.06
N GLN A 123 -9.97 14.37 9.94
CA GLN A 123 -10.27 14.81 11.29
C GLN A 123 -10.15 13.66 12.27
N PHE A 124 -9.90 14.00 13.53
CA PHE A 124 -9.89 13.01 14.61
C PHE A 124 -10.60 13.56 15.84
N GLY A 125 -11.08 12.65 16.65
CA GLY A 125 -11.75 12.94 17.91
C GLY A 125 -10.96 12.35 19.07
N ILE A 126 -10.84 13.13 20.16
CA ILE A 126 -10.19 12.72 21.39
C ILE A 126 -11.00 13.09 22.62
N ARG A 127 -10.64 12.46 23.73
CA ARG A 127 -10.94 12.95 25.08
C ARG A 127 -9.73 12.72 26.00
N ILE A 128 -9.64 13.49 27.06
CA ILE A 128 -8.64 13.27 28.09
C ILE A 128 -9.15 12.17 29.02
N ALA A 129 -8.55 10.98 28.95
CA ALA A 129 -8.91 9.84 29.78
C ALA A 129 -8.21 9.88 31.14
N ASP A 130 -6.90 10.13 31.16
CA ASP A 130 -6.09 10.24 32.37
C ASP A 130 -5.50 11.66 32.48
N SER A 131 -6.18 12.50 33.26
CA SER A 131 -5.81 13.91 33.45
C SER A 131 -4.44 14.10 34.07
N LYS A 132 -4.05 13.22 35.01
CA LYS A 132 -2.75 13.29 35.68
C LYS A 132 -1.62 12.99 34.71
N ARG A 133 -1.74 11.93 33.92
CA ARG A 133 -0.76 11.56 32.91
C ARG A 133 -0.64 12.62 31.84
N PHE A 134 -1.77 13.16 31.38
CA PHE A 134 -1.85 14.25 30.43
C PHE A 134 -1.13 15.49 30.91
N LEU A 135 -1.42 15.93 32.14
CA LEU A 135 -0.80 17.11 32.72
C LEU A 135 0.71 16.95 32.86
N ILE A 136 1.19 15.81 33.38
CA ILE A 136 2.60 15.59 33.64
C ILE A 136 3.41 15.43 32.35
N LYS A 137 2.89 14.66 31.38
CA LYS A 137 3.66 14.31 30.17
C LYS A 137 3.59 15.37 29.07
N LEU A 138 2.47 16.10 28.94
CA LEU A 138 2.26 17.04 27.84
C LEU A 138 2.20 18.50 28.26
N VAL A 139 1.41 18.82 29.28
CA VAL A 139 1.18 20.21 29.67
C VAL A 139 2.40 20.80 30.36
N GLY A 140 3.01 20.05 31.29
CA GLY A 140 4.22 20.45 32.00
C GLY A 140 4.08 21.81 32.69
N THR A 141 4.89 22.79 32.27
CA THR A 141 4.93 24.15 32.83
C THR A 141 4.14 25.19 32.02
N MET A 142 3.41 24.79 30.98
CA MET A 142 2.60 25.71 30.19
C MET A 142 1.48 26.29 31.06
N LYS A 143 0.98 27.47 30.71
CA LYS A 143 -0.16 28.08 31.42
C LYS A 143 -1.51 27.53 30.95
N PHE A 144 -1.58 27.08 29.73
CA PHE A 144 -2.73 26.41 29.12
C PHE A 144 -2.27 25.47 28.02
N PHE A 145 -3.11 24.51 27.69
CA PHE A 145 -2.90 23.55 26.60
C PHE A 145 -4.18 23.48 25.76
N ASN A 146 -4.08 23.85 24.51
CA ASN A 146 -5.22 23.95 23.60
C ASN A 146 -5.11 23.02 22.40
N ARG A 147 -6.14 23.04 21.55
CA ARG A 147 -6.25 22.25 20.33
C ARG A 147 -5.04 22.44 19.38
N ASN A 148 -4.60 23.67 19.19
CA ASN A 148 -3.46 23.97 18.31
C ASN A 148 -2.18 23.37 18.86
N THR A 149 -1.92 23.54 20.15
CA THR A 149 -0.76 22.95 20.83
C THR A 149 -0.76 21.43 20.70
N LEU A 150 -1.91 20.79 20.90
CA LEU A 150 -2.07 19.35 20.71
C LEU A 150 -1.74 18.92 19.28
N THR A 151 -2.32 19.63 18.32
CA THR A 151 -2.11 19.33 16.90
C THR A 151 -0.63 19.45 16.51
N ASP A 152 0.04 20.51 16.98
CA ASP A 152 1.46 20.72 16.69
C ASP A 152 2.36 19.65 17.34
N TYR A 153 2.04 19.24 18.57
CA TYR A 153 2.77 18.18 19.29
C TYR A 153 2.74 16.84 18.54
N PHE A 154 1.55 16.45 18.08
CA PHE A 154 1.35 15.14 17.45
C PHE A 154 1.46 15.16 15.92
N LYS A 155 1.69 16.35 15.32
CA LYS A 155 1.78 16.49 13.86
C LYS A 155 2.78 15.55 13.22
N GLY A 156 3.99 15.47 13.76
CA GLY A 156 5.03 14.56 13.26
C GLY A 156 4.58 13.10 13.32
N LEU A 157 3.98 12.72 14.44
CA LEU A 157 3.51 11.37 14.70
C LEU A 157 2.45 10.93 13.67
N TYR A 158 1.31 11.65 13.62
CA TYR A 158 0.22 11.20 12.73
C TYR A 158 0.58 11.33 11.26
N ILE A 159 1.38 12.32 10.84
CA ILE A 159 1.83 12.43 9.44
C ILE A 159 2.71 11.24 9.05
N THR A 160 3.62 10.81 9.93
CA THR A 160 4.46 9.63 9.67
C THR A 160 3.60 8.38 9.53
N ARG A 161 2.67 8.13 10.46
CA ARG A 161 1.76 6.98 10.39
C ARG A 161 0.85 7.00 9.17
N VAL A 162 0.30 8.17 8.83
CA VAL A 162 -0.49 8.36 7.60
C VAL A 162 0.31 8.00 6.36
N LYS A 163 1.55 8.49 6.27
CA LYS A 163 2.44 8.19 5.14
C LYS A 163 2.71 6.69 5.02
N ASP A 164 3.06 6.05 6.12
CA ASP A 164 3.39 4.62 6.16
C ASP A 164 2.14 3.78 5.82
N SER A 165 0.99 4.12 6.37
CA SER A 165 -0.27 3.41 6.11
C SER A 165 -0.73 3.54 4.66
N ILE A 166 -0.67 4.73 4.07
CA ILE A 166 -0.98 4.95 2.65
C ILE A 166 -0.02 4.13 1.77
N SER A 167 1.29 4.25 2.01
CA SER A 167 2.30 3.54 1.21
C SER A 167 2.14 2.02 1.30
N SER A 168 1.92 1.49 2.50
CA SER A 168 1.72 0.07 2.73
C SER A 168 0.44 -0.45 2.07
N SER A 169 -0.66 0.32 2.13
CA SER A 169 -1.93 -0.06 1.51
C SER A 169 -1.81 -0.12 -0.01
N LEU A 170 -1.15 0.86 -0.64
CA LEU A 170 -0.91 0.87 -2.08
C LEU A 170 -0.07 -0.33 -2.54
N ILE A 171 1.01 -0.62 -1.81
CA ILE A 171 1.93 -1.73 -2.15
C ILE A 171 1.24 -3.08 -1.95
N ASN A 172 0.59 -3.29 -0.80
CA ASN A 172 -0.01 -4.58 -0.45
C ASN A 172 -1.24 -4.91 -1.30
N ALA A 173 -2.11 -3.94 -1.56
CA ALA A 173 -3.30 -4.12 -2.38
C ALA A 173 -3.02 -3.96 -3.89
N LYS A 174 -1.83 -3.48 -4.28
CA LYS A 174 -1.45 -3.17 -5.68
C LYS A 174 -2.44 -2.24 -6.38
N ILE A 175 -3.05 -1.33 -5.62
CA ILE A 175 -4.00 -0.33 -6.13
C ILE A 175 -3.26 0.95 -6.52
N SER A 176 -3.86 1.71 -7.44
CA SER A 176 -3.34 3.02 -7.82
C SER A 176 -3.68 4.08 -6.77
N VAL A 177 -2.83 5.10 -6.66
CA VAL A 177 -3.11 6.31 -5.85
C VAL A 177 -4.45 6.95 -6.23
N PHE A 178 -4.87 6.83 -7.49
CA PHE A 178 -6.16 7.37 -7.97
C PHE A 178 -7.37 6.55 -7.53
N GLU A 179 -7.16 5.32 -7.08
CA GLU A 179 -8.19 4.40 -6.61
C GLU A 179 -8.28 4.35 -5.07
N ILE A 180 -7.32 4.97 -4.36
CA ILE A 180 -7.17 4.86 -2.91
C ILE A 180 -8.37 5.42 -2.13
N ASN A 181 -9.11 6.37 -2.70
CA ASN A 181 -10.30 6.95 -2.06
C ASN A 181 -11.44 5.94 -1.87
N ALA A 182 -11.42 4.81 -2.57
CA ALA A 182 -12.33 3.70 -2.31
C ALA A 182 -12.02 2.94 -1.00
N HIS A 183 -10.81 3.11 -0.43
CA HIS A 183 -10.30 2.40 0.74
C HIS A 183 -10.10 3.31 1.98
N LEU A 184 -10.71 4.50 2.00
CA LEU A 184 -10.53 5.47 3.10
C LEU A 184 -10.98 4.94 4.47
N ASN A 185 -12.02 4.13 4.51
CA ASN A 185 -12.50 3.54 5.77
C ASN A 185 -11.47 2.53 6.34
N GLU A 186 -10.92 1.67 5.52
CA GLU A 186 -9.91 0.69 5.90
C GLU A 186 -8.63 1.38 6.41
N LEU A 187 -8.22 2.46 5.73
CA LEU A 187 -7.10 3.30 6.13
C LEU A 187 -7.36 4.00 7.47
N SER A 188 -8.57 4.54 7.66
CA SER A 188 -8.99 5.21 8.90
C SER A 188 -8.97 4.25 10.09
N ASP A 189 -9.48 3.04 9.91
CA ASP A 189 -9.48 1.99 10.93
C ASP A 189 -8.06 1.51 11.28
N ALA A 190 -7.20 1.35 10.29
CA ALA A 190 -5.80 0.97 10.50
C ALA A 190 -5.05 2.04 11.30
N LEU A 191 -5.16 3.30 10.87
CA LEU A 191 -4.55 4.44 11.55
C LEU A 191 -5.09 4.65 12.96
N SER A 192 -6.40 4.47 13.16
CA SER A 192 -7.02 4.57 14.49
C SER A 192 -6.43 3.55 15.46
N ARG A 193 -6.18 2.32 15.00
CA ARG A 193 -5.58 1.27 15.84
C ARG A 193 -4.12 1.58 16.22
N GLU A 194 -3.33 2.07 15.25
CA GLU A 194 -1.93 2.41 15.49
C GLU A 194 -1.77 3.62 16.42
N LEU A 195 -2.54 4.68 16.17
CA LEU A 195 -2.41 5.94 16.91
C LEU A 195 -2.98 5.83 18.33
N ARG A 196 -3.95 4.95 18.57
CA ARG A 196 -4.59 4.79 19.90
C ARG A 196 -3.57 4.49 20.99
N GLY A 197 -2.73 3.50 20.80
CA GLY A 197 -1.72 3.13 21.80
C GLY A 197 -0.74 4.25 22.11
N GLU A 198 -0.33 4.99 21.09
CA GLU A 198 0.62 6.09 21.26
C GLU A 198 0.01 7.29 22.02
N LEU A 199 -1.26 7.61 21.76
CA LEU A 199 -1.97 8.69 22.48
C LEU A 199 -2.31 8.32 23.94
N GLU A 200 -2.64 7.04 24.20
CA GLU A 200 -2.90 6.52 25.54
C GLU A 200 -1.69 6.68 26.47
N GLU A 201 -0.47 6.64 25.96
CA GLU A 201 0.73 6.91 26.76
C GLU A 201 0.73 8.31 27.39
N TYR A 202 0.03 9.24 26.78
CA TYR A 202 -0.09 10.63 27.24
C TYR A 202 -1.40 10.90 27.99
N GLY A 203 -2.21 9.87 28.24
CA GLY A 203 -3.49 10.00 28.91
C GLY A 203 -4.62 10.50 28.01
N ILE A 204 -4.44 10.42 26.69
CA ILE A 204 -5.41 10.82 25.67
C ILE A 204 -6.04 9.56 25.09
N GLU A 205 -7.36 9.50 25.05
CA GLU A 205 -8.10 8.46 24.34
C GLU A 205 -8.46 8.97 22.95
N LEU A 206 -8.05 8.22 21.93
CA LEU A 206 -8.47 8.43 20.55
C LEU A 206 -9.86 7.82 20.35
N VAL A 207 -10.86 8.68 20.17
CA VAL A 207 -12.26 8.29 19.95
C VAL A 207 -12.49 7.87 18.51
N SER A 208 -11.96 8.65 17.57
CA SER A 208 -12.08 8.41 16.14
C SER A 208 -10.91 9.02 15.39
N PHE A 209 -10.54 8.40 14.27
CA PHE A 209 -9.60 8.98 13.32
C PHE A 209 -10.11 8.73 11.92
N PHE A 210 -10.32 9.79 11.16
CA PHE A 210 -10.84 9.73 9.80
C PHE A 210 -9.86 10.33 8.80
N VAL A 211 -9.67 9.63 7.70
CA VAL A 211 -9.08 10.15 6.48
C VAL A 211 -10.24 10.57 5.60
N ASN A 212 -10.42 11.87 5.39
CA ASN A 212 -11.57 12.38 4.65
C ASN A 212 -11.34 12.32 3.14
N ASP A 213 -10.10 12.61 2.73
CA ASP A 213 -9.73 12.58 1.32
C ASP A 213 -8.21 12.42 1.15
N ILE A 214 -7.85 11.75 0.07
CA ILE A 214 -6.47 11.63 -0.42
C ILE A 214 -6.46 12.14 -1.84
N ASN A 215 -5.85 13.30 -2.06
CA ASN A 215 -5.84 13.92 -3.37
C ASN A 215 -4.43 14.09 -3.95
N VAL A 216 -4.39 14.14 -5.25
CA VAL A 216 -3.19 14.37 -6.04
C VAL A 216 -3.27 15.79 -6.60
N PRO A 217 -2.30 16.67 -6.34
CA PRO A 217 -2.30 18.02 -6.86
C PRO A 217 -2.37 18.05 -8.39
N GLU A 218 -3.41 18.63 -8.93
CA GLU A 218 -3.65 18.67 -10.40
C GLU A 218 -2.64 19.49 -11.17
N ASN A 219 -1.94 20.40 -10.49
CA ASN A 219 -0.94 21.27 -11.11
C ASN A 219 0.43 20.61 -11.32
N ASP A 220 0.65 19.40 -10.77
CA ASP A 220 1.90 18.67 -10.95
C ASP A 220 2.07 18.24 -12.41
N PRO A 221 3.23 18.50 -13.05
CA PRO A 221 3.46 18.18 -14.45
C PRO A 221 3.35 16.67 -14.76
N ALA A 222 3.84 15.81 -13.86
CA ALA A 222 3.78 14.37 -14.04
C ALA A 222 2.34 13.85 -13.97
N VAL A 223 1.53 14.41 -13.06
CA VAL A 223 0.10 14.10 -12.93
C VAL A 223 -0.67 14.55 -14.16
N LYS A 224 -0.39 15.76 -14.68
CA LYS A 224 -1.01 16.23 -15.92
C LYS A 224 -0.71 15.33 -17.11
N GLN A 225 0.56 14.94 -17.27
CA GLN A 225 0.97 14.03 -18.34
C GLN A 225 0.30 12.66 -18.20
N LEU A 226 0.22 12.11 -16.99
CA LEU A 226 -0.44 10.83 -16.74
C LEU A 226 -1.94 10.93 -17.02
N LYS A 227 -2.64 11.96 -16.51
CA LYS A 227 -4.07 12.17 -16.80
C LYS A 227 -4.32 12.30 -18.29
N ALA A 228 -3.48 13.06 -19.03
CA ALA A 228 -3.58 13.18 -20.47
C ALA A 228 -3.38 11.82 -21.19
N ALA A 229 -2.38 11.05 -20.78
CA ALA A 229 -2.13 9.73 -21.34
C ALA A 229 -3.28 8.73 -21.05
N LEU A 230 -3.86 8.77 -19.85
CA LEU A 230 -5.02 7.95 -19.49
C LEU A 230 -6.29 8.37 -20.26
N ALA A 231 -6.53 9.68 -20.41
CA ALA A 231 -7.64 10.20 -21.21
C ALA A 231 -7.52 9.75 -22.68
N LYS A 232 -6.31 9.89 -23.25
CA LYS A 232 -6.03 9.46 -24.62
C LYS A 232 -6.20 7.94 -24.79
N ARG A 233 -5.76 7.14 -23.81
CA ARG A 233 -5.99 5.69 -23.81
C ARG A 233 -7.47 5.35 -23.75
N ALA A 234 -8.24 6.02 -22.89
CA ALA A 234 -9.68 5.82 -22.79
C ALA A 234 -10.41 6.20 -24.09
N GLU A 235 -9.99 7.30 -24.73
CA GLU A 235 -10.49 7.71 -26.04
C GLU A 235 -10.22 6.64 -27.10
N MET A 236 -8.98 6.12 -27.16
CA MET A 236 -8.61 5.05 -28.09
C MET A 236 -9.41 3.76 -27.83
N ASP A 237 -9.59 3.40 -26.55
CA ASP A 237 -10.38 2.21 -26.17
C ASP A 237 -11.87 2.36 -26.56
N ILE A 238 -12.43 3.57 -26.48
CA ILE A 238 -13.83 3.87 -26.89
C ILE A 238 -13.98 3.85 -28.42
N ILE A 239 -13.01 4.42 -29.15
CA ILE A 239 -13.05 4.54 -30.62
C ILE A 239 -12.62 3.22 -31.29
N GLY A 240 -11.91 2.33 -30.56
CA GLY A 240 -11.40 1.06 -31.06
C GLY A 240 -10.07 1.16 -31.82
N TYR A 241 -9.32 2.23 -31.61
CA TYR A 241 -7.97 2.40 -32.18
C TYR A 241 -6.90 1.92 -31.22
N ASN A 242 -5.75 1.48 -31.80
CA ASN A 242 -4.54 1.32 -31.03
C ASN A 242 -3.55 2.47 -31.32
N TYR A 243 -2.57 2.66 -30.44
CA TYR A 243 -1.57 3.74 -30.54
C TYR A 243 -0.79 3.74 -31.87
N GLN A 244 -0.54 2.57 -32.45
CA GLN A 244 0.15 2.47 -33.74
C GLN A 244 -0.70 3.00 -34.89
N GLN A 245 -1.99 2.76 -34.87
CA GLN A 245 -2.93 3.28 -35.88
C GLN A 245 -3.03 4.80 -35.81
N GLU A 246 -3.11 5.37 -34.60
CA GLU A 246 -3.13 6.82 -34.42
C GLU A 246 -1.85 7.48 -34.95
N ARG A 247 -0.68 6.95 -34.59
CA ARG A 247 0.60 7.46 -35.11
C ARG A 247 0.71 7.38 -36.62
N THR A 248 0.10 6.38 -37.21
CA THR A 248 0.07 6.26 -38.68
C THR A 248 -0.83 7.32 -39.29
N PHE A 249 -1.96 7.64 -38.67
CA PHE A 249 -2.84 8.74 -39.13
C PHE A 249 -2.19 10.10 -38.95
N ASP A 250 -1.56 10.39 -37.80
CA ASP A 250 -0.81 11.62 -37.54
C ASP A 250 0.32 11.84 -38.56
N THR A 251 1.03 10.77 -38.91
CA THR A 251 2.10 10.85 -39.93
C THR A 251 1.53 11.08 -41.33
N LEU A 252 0.40 10.52 -41.65
CA LEU A 252 -0.28 10.75 -42.93
C LEU A 252 -0.87 12.15 -43.01
N GLU A 253 -1.44 12.68 -41.94
CA GLU A 253 -1.95 14.04 -41.84
C GLU A 253 -0.80 15.09 -41.97
N THR A 254 0.27 14.88 -41.20
CA THR A 254 1.47 15.74 -41.28
C THR A 254 2.12 15.70 -42.68
N ALA A 255 2.09 14.56 -43.35
CA ALA A 255 2.59 14.42 -44.71
C ALA A 255 1.66 15.10 -45.75
N ALA A 256 0.36 15.13 -45.51
CA ALA A 256 -0.62 15.80 -46.34
C ALA A 256 -0.58 17.33 -46.20
N ASP A 257 -0.27 17.84 -45.00
CA ASP A 257 -0.12 19.30 -44.72
C ASP A 257 1.21 19.89 -45.23
N ASN A 258 2.15 19.06 -45.67
CA ASN A 258 3.43 19.52 -46.21
C ASN A 258 3.26 20.04 -47.64
N ASN A 259 3.28 21.36 -47.80
CA ASN A 259 3.17 22.09 -49.10
C ASN A 259 4.39 21.94 -50.04
N GLY A 260 5.25 20.96 -49.81
CA GLY A 260 6.38 20.63 -50.68
C GLY A 260 6.03 19.65 -51.79
N ALA A 261 6.88 19.50 -52.81
CA ALA A 261 6.70 18.60 -53.93
C ALA A 261 6.39 17.15 -53.55
N ALA A 262 6.81 16.69 -52.33
CA ALA A 262 6.48 15.40 -51.78
C ALA A 262 5.03 15.34 -51.26
N GLY A 263 4.48 16.44 -50.74
CA GLY A 263 3.09 16.55 -50.27
C GLY A 263 2.08 16.53 -51.43
N ALA A 264 2.40 17.16 -52.55
CA ALA A 264 1.57 17.15 -53.75
C ALA A 264 1.43 15.76 -54.39
N VAL A 265 2.46 14.95 -54.32
CA VAL A 265 2.44 13.54 -54.82
C VAL A 265 1.66 12.62 -53.86
N MET A 266 1.72 12.84 -52.53
CA MET A 266 0.96 12.09 -51.56
C MET A 266 -0.52 12.46 -51.49
N GLY A 267 -0.82 13.79 -51.55
CA GLY A 267 -2.20 14.29 -51.53
C GLY A 267 -3.02 13.87 -52.77
N SER A 268 -2.42 13.73 -53.92
CA SER A 268 -3.06 13.20 -55.14
C SER A 268 -3.17 11.68 -55.16
N GLY A 269 -2.31 10.96 -54.40
CA GLY A 269 -2.29 9.50 -54.37
C GLY A 269 -3.33 8.90 -53.45
N ILE A 270 -3.80 9.61 -52.42
CA ILE A 270 -4.82 9.14 -51.48
C ILE A 270 -6.23 9.20 -52.10
N GLY A 271 -6.46 10.05 -53.06
CA GLY A 271 -7.76 10.18 -53.79
C GLY A 271 -7.98 9.21 -54.94
N LEU A 272 -6.93 8.63 -55.51
CA LEU A 272 -6.98 7.66 -56.62
C LEU A 272 -6.21 6.40 -56.31
N GLY A 273 -6.85 5.49 -55.58
CA GLY A 273 -6.50 4.08 -55.57
C GLY A 273 -5.01 3.78 -55.38
N VAL A 274 -4.65 3.26 -54.26
CA VAL A 274 -3.40 2.55 -53.99
C VAL A 274 -3.19 1.48 -55.07
N GLY A 275 -2.58 1.95 -56.14
CA GLY A 275 -2.17 1.08 -57.27
C GLY A 275 -1.07 1.78 -58.02
N PHE A 276 0.12 1.31 -57.85
CA PHE A 276 1.34 1.40 -58.63
C PHE A 276 2.56 2.00 -57.92
N GLY A 277 3.37 1.11 -57.38
CA GLY A 277 4.79 1.20 -57.64
C GLY A 277 5.68 1.92 -56.64
N ILE A 278 5.46 1.80 -55.36
CA ILE A 278 6.58 1.89 -54.40
C ILE A 278 6.54 0.65 -53.49
N GLY A 279 7.44 -0.26 -53.77
CA GLY A 279 7.72 -1.58 -53.26
C GLY A 279 7.13 -2.02 -51.94
N GLY A 280 6.58 -3.22 -51.98
CA GLY A 280 6.41 -4.23 -50.97
C GLY A 280 6.12 -3.91 -49.49
N ALA A 281 6.76 -2.87 -48.93
CA ALA A 281 6.71 -2.62 -47.49
C ALA A 281 5.50 -1.79 -47.02
N ILE A 282 4.93 -0.89 -47.87
CA ILE A 282 3.77 -0.07 -47.51
C ILE A 282 2.46 -0.80 -47.89
N GLY A 283 2.48 -1.65 -48.92
CA GLY A 283 1.34 -2.44 -49.34
C GLY A 283 0.91 -3.50 -48.32
N ASP A 284 1.84 -4.12 -47.63
CA ASP A 284 1.56 -5.12 -46.59
C ASP A 284 1.03 -4.46 -45.28
N GLN A 285 1.50 -3.26 -44.98
CA GLN A 285 0.95 -2.50 -43.83
C GLN A 285 -0.45 -1.95 -44.10
N ALA A 286 -0.75 -1.49 -45.30
CA ALA A 286 -2.08 -1.05 -45.70
C ALA A 286 -3.08 -2.22 -45.76
N LYS A 287 -2.65 -3.41 -46.17
CA LYS A 287 -3.46 -4.64 -46.09
C LYS A 287 -3.78 -5.03 -44.66
N SER A 288 -2.80 -4.98 -43.75
CA SER A 288 -2.99 -5.29 -42.31
C SER A 288 -3.92 -4.28 -41.63
N LEU A 289 -3.92 -3.01 -42.06
CA LEU A 289 -4.84 -1.97 -41.56
C LEU A 289 -6.28 -2.19 -42.05
N ARG A 290 -6.46 -2.61 -43.31
CA ARG A 290 -7.79 -2.90 -43.87
C ARG A 290 -8.41 -4.15 -43.25
N ASP A 291 -7.60 -5.18 -43.01
CA ASP A 291 -8.06 -6.42 -42.38
C ASP A 291 -8.40 -6.21 -40.90
N ASN A 292 -7.76 -5.27 -40.18
CA ASN A 292 -8.05 -4.92 -38.80
C ASN A 292 -9.31 -4.05 -38.62
N VAL A 293 -9.66 -3.21 -39.60
CA VAL A 293 -10.88 -2.36 -39.53
C VAL A 293 -12.17 -3.16 -39.84
N ASN A 294 -12.05 -4.27 -40.56
CA ASN A 294 -13.19 -5.07 -40.95
C ASN A 294 -13.46 -6.31 -40.06
N SER A 295 -12.69 -6.49 -38.97
CA SER A 295 -12.72 -7.69 -38.12
C SER A 295 -13.54 -7.50 -36.82
N GLN A 296 -14.64 -6.77 -36.84
CA GLN A 296 -15.56 -6.70 -35.69
C GLN A 296 -16.49 -7.90 -35.53
N SER A 297 -16.34 -9.00 -36.30
CA SER A 297 -17.26 -10.12 -36.26
C SER A 297 -16.70 -11.50 -35.83
N ASP A 298 -15.42 -11.66 -35.58
CA ASP A 298 -14.83 -12.95 -35.19
C ASP A 298 -14.15 -12.97 -33.83
N ALA A 299 -14.96 -12.82 -32.78
CA ALA A 299 -14.49 -13.15 -31.44
C ALA A 299 -14.34 -14.68 -31.32
N LYS A 300 -13.11 -15.17 -31.12
CA LYS A 300 -12.84 -16.59 -30.84
C LYS A 300 -12.87 -16.83 -29.32
N LYS A 301 -13.40 -17.98 -28.93
CA LYS A 301 -13.30 -18.39 -27.51
C LYS A 301 -11.95 -19.06 -27.27
N CYS A 302 -11.27 -18.67 -26.22
CA CYS A 302 -10.05 -19.31 -25.78
C CYS A 302 -10.33 -20.79 -25.44
N PRO A 303 -9.61 -21.75 -26.04
CA PRO A 303 -9.83 -23.17 -25.78
C PRO A 303 -9.45 -23.61 -24.36
N SER A 304 -8.60 -22.84 -23.68
CA SER A 304 -8.14 -23.15 -22.31
C SER A 304 -9.00 -22.58 -21.20
N CYS A 305 -9.50 -21.33 -21.32
CA CYS A 305 -10.24 -20.67 -20.24
C CYS A 305 -11.64 -20.21 -20.64
N GLY A 306 -12.04 -20.34 -21.91
CA GLY A 306 -13.36 -19.96 -22.40
C GLY A 306 -13.59 -18.45 -22.61
N ALA A 307 -12.62 -17.60 -22.32
CA ALA A 307 -12.72 -16.17 -22.51
C ALA A 307 -12.89 -15.81 -23.99
N SER A 308 -13.75 -14.82 -24.29
CA SER A 308 -13.90 -14.28 -25.64
C SER A 308 -12.73 -13.34 -25.93
N VAL A 309 -11.96 -13.66 -26.98
CA VAL A 309 -10.76 -12.92 -27.36
C VAL A 309 -10.85 -12.49 -28.82
N PRO A 310 -10.30 -11.31 -29.18
CA PRO A 310 -10.25 -10.87 -30.57
C PRO A 310 -9.51 -11.90 -31.44
N GLY A 311 -10.04 -12.20 -32.63
CA GLY A 311 -9.46 -13.20 -33.54
C GLY A 311 -8.01 -12.93 -34.00
N SER A 312 -7.52 -11.69 -33.78
CA SER A 312 -6.17 -11.24 -34.18
C SER A 312 -5.08 -11.50 -33.15
N VAL A 313 -5.41 -11.86 -31.89
CA VAL A 313 -4.41 -12.07 -30.84
C VAL A 313 -3.84 -13.48 -30.90
N LYS A 314 -2.53 -13.62 -30.69
CA LYS A 314 -1.79 -14.90 -30.70
C LYS A 314 -1.88 -15.63 -29.37
N PHE A 315 -2.04 -14.91 -28.27
CA PHE A 315 -2.12 -15.45 -26.90
C PHE A 315 -3.34 -14.90 -26.18
N CYS A 316 -3.97 -15.72 -25.37
CA CYS A 316 -5.10 -15.29 -24.55
C CYS A 316 -4.62 -14.29 -23.45
N PRO A 317 -5.19 -13.07 -23.37
CA PRO A 317 -4.80 -12.09 -22.36
C PRO A 317 -5.17 -12.51 -20.94
N GLU A 318 -6.19 -13.40 -20.78
CA GLU A 318 -6.65 -13.87 -19.48
C GLU A 318 -5.82 -15.03 -18.91
N CYS A 319 -5.38 -15.97 -19.76
CA CYS A 319 -4.68 -17.18 -19.29
C CYS A 319 -3.33 -17.44 -19.96
N GLY A 320 -2.88 -16.57 -20.87
CA GLY A 320 -1.61 -16.72 -21.58
C GLY A 320 -1.53 -17.85 -22.62
N SER A 321 -2.63 -18.59 -22.87
CA SER A 321 -2.64 -19.68 -23.82
C SER A 321 -2.57 -19.19 -25.25
N ASP A 322 -1.83 -19.92 -26.12
CA ASP A 322 -1.76 -19.63 -27.56
C ASP A 322 -3.11 -19.88 -28.25
N ILE A 323 -3.60 -18.90 -29.01
CA ILE A 323 -4.91 -18.90 -29.67
C ILE A 323 -4.79 -18.92 -31.20
N THR A 324 -3.58 -19.00 -31.76
CA THR A 324 -3.33 -18.88 -33.21
C THR A 324 -3.90 -20.03 -34.03
N GLY A 325 -4.54 -21.02 -33.37
CA GLY A 325 -5.11 -22.18 -34.07
C GLY A 325 -4.09 -23.11 -34.68
N ALA A 326 -2.79 -22.79 -34.61
CA ALA A 326 -1.74 -23.73 -34.72
C ALA A 326 -1.67 -24.50 -33.39
N ALA A 327 -2.62 -25.41 -33.18
CA ALA A 327 -2.47 -26.46 -32.21
C ALA A 327 -1.16 -27.15 -32.60
N GLY A 328 -0.06 -26.82 -31.88
CA GLY A 328 1.20 -27.49 -32.07
C GLY A 328 0.92 -28.97 -31.91
N LYS A 329 1.04 -29.74 -32.96
CA LYS A 329 0.91 -31.19 -32.90
C LYS A 329 2.10 -31.68 -32.10
N ILE A 330 1.80 -32.46 -31.07
CA ILE A 330 2.84 -33.17 -30.30
C ILE A 330 3.01 -34.50 -30.95
N VAL A 331 4.26 -34.91 -31.14
CA VAL A 331 4.58 -36.24 -31.60
C VAL A 331 4.71 -37.15 -30.39
N CYS A 332 3.95 -38.22 -30.36
CA CYS A 332 4.00 -39.21 -29.29
C CYS A 332 5.38 -39.86 -29.20
N SER A 333 5.97 -39.83 -28.04
CA SER A 333 7.31 -40.43 -27.77
C SER A 333 7.33 -41.96 -27.90
N ASN A 334 6.14 -42.61 -27.84
CA ASN A 334 6.02 -44.07 -27.90
C ASN A 334 5.66 -44.60 -29.30
N CYS A 335 4.70 -43.97 -30.02
CA CYS A 335 4.21 -44.49 -31.31
C CYS A 335 4.44 -43.55 -32.49
N GLY A 336 4.99 -42.36 -32.30
CA GLY A 336 5.25 -41.38 -33.34
C GLY A 336 4.02 -40.69 -33.95
N SER A 337 2.81 -40.97 -33.49
CA SER A 337 1.59 -40.30 -33.97
C SER A 337 1.52 -38.86 -33.49
N SER A 338 0.98 -37.97 -34.34
CA SER A 338 0.82 -36.57 -34.02
C SER A 338 -0.59 -36.30 -33.48
N TYR A 339 -0.70 -35.64 -32.30
CA TYR A 339 -1.97 -35.28 -31.67
C TYR A 339 -1.95 -33.85 -31.11
N PRO A 340 -3.13 -33.24 -30.85
CA PRO A 340 -3.23 -31.85 -30.39
C PRO A 340 -2.60 -31.65 -29.01
N LYS A 341 -1.87 -30.55 -28.82
CA LYS A 341 -1.33 -30.12 -27.53
C LYS A 341 -2.51 -29.87 -26.56
N GLY A 342 -2.44 -30.44 -25.35
CA GLY A 342 -3.52 -30.33 -24.32
C GLY A 342 -4.20 -31.67 -24.04
N THR A 343 -3.94 -32.72 -24.82
CA THR A 343 -4.39 -34.09 -24.49
C THR A 343 -3.49 -34.72 -23.46
N LYS A 344 -4.09 -35.39 -22.45
CA LYS A 344 -3.33 -36.04 -21.37
C LYS A 344 -2.73 -37.42 -21.79
N PHE A 345 -3.27 -38.00 -22.85
CA PHE A 345 -2.87 -39.33 -23.35
C PHE A 345 -2.87 -39.31 -24.88
N CYS A 346 -1.95 -40.04 -25.48
CA CYS A 346 -1.94 -40.27 -26.95
C CYS A 346 -3.23 -41.00 -27.34
N PRO A 347 -4.02 -40.50 -28.31
CA PRO A 347 -5.27 -41.14 -28.71
C PRO A 347 -5.06 -42.49 -29.45
N GLU A 348 -3.87 -42.69 -30.05
CA GLU A 348 -3.57 -43.90 -30.79
C GLU A 348 -3.04 -45.06 -29.92
N CYS A 349 -2.17 -44.76 -28.95
CA CYS A 349 -1.54 -45.82 -28.16
C CYS A 349 -1.76 -45.73 -26.67
N GLY A 350 -2.50 -44.71 -26.19
CA GLY A 350 -2.80 -44.53 -24.78
C GLY A 350 -1.61 -44.06 -23.92
N ASN A 351 -0.44 -43.80 -24.50
CA ASN A 351 0.73 -43.33 -23.76
C ASN A 351 0.43 -41.98 -23.08
N ARG A 352 0.85 -41.86 -21.82
CA ARG A 352 0.67 -40.61 -21.05
C ARG A 352 1.61 -39.53 -21.59
N TYR A 353 1.06 -38.33 -21.81
CA TYR A 353 1.85 -37.17 -22.20
C TYR A 353 2.79 -36.76 -21.05
N ASN A 354 4.08 -36.75 -21.28
CA ASN A 354 5.13 -36.37 -20.35
C ASN A 354 5.89 -35.16 -20.91
N PRO A 355 5.43 -33.93 -20.65
CA PRO A 355 5.95 -32.71 -21.27
C PRO A 355 7.35 -32.34 -20.79
N CYS A 356 8.23 -32.01 -21.68
CA CYS A 356 9.48 -31.35 -21.39
C CYS A 356 9.20 -29.95 -20.82
N PRO A 357 9.77 -29.56 -19.66
CA PRO A 357 9.51 -28.25 -19.02
C PRO A 357 9.97 -27.06 -19.88
N LYS A 358 10.89 -27.26 -20.82
CA LYS A 358 11.44 -26.20 -21.67
C LYS A 358 10.77 -26.07 -23.04
N CYS A 359 10.60 -27.15 -23.76
CA CYS A 359 10.07 -27.11 -25.14
C CYS A 359 8.66 -27.70 -25.28
N GLY A 360 8.14 -28.40 -24.27
CA GLY A 360 6.80 -28.99 -24.28
C GLY A 360 6.70 -30.26 -25.17
N ALA A 361 7.79 -30.80 -25.70
CA ALA A 361 7.78 -32.05 -26.43
C ALA A 361 7.45 -33.23 -25.50
N ASP A 362 6.80 -34.28 -26.03
CA ASP A 362 6.52 -35.50 -25.28
C ASP A 362 7.82 -36.31 -25.10
N VAL A 363 8.17 -36.61 -23.86
CA VAL A 363 9.42 -37.28 -23.50
C VAL A 363 9.11 -38.70 -23.00
N PRO A 364 9.85 -39.75 -23.46
CA PRO A 364 9.64 -41.10 -22.99
C PRO A 364 9.79 -41.22 -21.48
N ASP A 365 8.97 -42.08 -20.85
CA ASP A 365 9.05 -42.32 -19.42
C ASP A 365 10.44 -42.81 -19.01
N GLY A 366 11.02 -42.21 -17.98
CA GLY A 366 12.37 -42.58 -17.52
C GLY A 366 13.54 -41.92 -18.27
N ALA A 367 13.30 -41.12 -19.28
CA ALA A 367 14.37 -40.40 -19.97
C ALA A 367 15.01 -39.34 -19.07
N GLU A 368 16.33 -39.31 -19.01
CA GLU A 368 17.05 -38.31 -18.18
C GLU A 368 17.10 -36.92 -18.83
N LYS A 369 16.98 -36.86 -20.15
CA LYS A 369 17.04 -35.63 -20.95
C LYS A 369 15.99 -35.66 -22.05
N CYS A 370 15.46 -34.50 -22.38
CA CYS A 370 14.56 -34.31 -23.52
C CYS A 370 15.32 -34.61 -24.85
N PRO A 371 14.83 -35.50 -25.72
CA PRO A 371 15.45 -35.80 -26.98
C PRO A 371 15.45 -34.62 -27.98
N GLU A 372 14.47 -33.71 -27.87
CA GLU A 372 14.31 -32.57 -28.77
C GLU A 372 15.22 -31.37 -28.41
N CYS A 373 15.34 -31.03 -27.10
CA CYS A 373 16.05 -29.82 -26.69
C CYS A 373 17.23 -30.08 -25.72
N GLY A 374 17.45 -31.30 -25.29
CA GLY A 374 18.53 -31.69 -24.38
C GLY A 374 18.32 -31.28 -22.91
N GLU A 375 17.20 -30.70 -22.57
CA GLU A 375 16.90 -30.27 -21.19
C GLU A 375 16.76 -31.47 -20.25
N GLY A 376 17.28 -31.36 -19.03
CA GLY A 376 17.17 -32.39 -18.00
C GLY A 376 15.74 -32.56 -17.48
N MET A 377 15.24 -33.78 -17.45
CA MET A 377 13.88 -34.04 -16.92
C MET A 377 13.86 -34.04 -15.42
N PRO A 378 12.74 -33.53 -14.79
CA PRO A 378 12.56 -33.55 -13.35
C PRO A 378 12.59 -34.99 -12.80
N LYS A 379 13.25 -35.18 -11.64
CA LYS A 379 13.34 -36.49 -10.95
C LYS A 379 12.67 -36.37 -9.55
N ALA A 380 12.13 -37.49 -9.09
CA ALA A 380 11.63 -37.56 -7.74
C ALA A 380 12.78 -37.55 -6.73
N CYS A 381 12.65 -36.74 -5.67
CA CYS A 381 13.61 -36.73 -4.57
C CYS A 381 13.61 -38.10 -3.86
N PRO A 382 14.76 -38.75 -3.65
CA PRO A 382 14.79 -40.04 -2.99
C PRO A 382 14.39 -40.01 -1.53
N GLY A 383 14.38 -38.81 -0.88
CA GLY A 383 14.01 -38.67 0.52
C GLY A 383 12.52 -38.38 0.77
N CYS A 384 11.86 -37.63 -0.10
CA CYS A 384 10.46 -37.20 0.12
C CYS A 384 9.54 -37.37 -1.08
N GLY A 385 10.05 -37.82 -2.24
CA GLY A 385 9.26 -38.01 -3.45
C GLY A 385 8.89 -36.73 -4.21
N HIS A 386 9.24 -35.55 -3.71
CA HIS A 386 8.98 -34.27 -4.39
C HIS A 386 9.75 -34.20 -5.72
N MET A 387 9.09 -33.71 -6.78
CA MET A 387 9.72 -33.58 -8.12
C MET A 387 10.69 -32.40 -8.11
N VAL A 388 11.95 -32.68 -8.39
CA VAL A 388 13.04 -31.69 -8.40
C VAL A 388 13.66 -31.56 -9.78
N SER A 389 14.03 -30.35 -10.16
CA SER A 389 14.70 -30.10 -11.42
C SER A 389 16.11 -30.75 -11.46
N ALA A 390 16.53 -31.22 -12.63
CA ALA A 390 17.85 -31.85 -12.81
C ALA A 390 19.04 -30.93 -12.46
N SER A 391 18.84 -29.62 -12.40
CA SER A 391 19.85 -28.61 -12.04
C SER A 391 19.92 -28.30 -10.54
N GLN A 392 18.96 -28.76 -9.72
CA GLN A 392 18.92 -28.48 -8.29
C GLN A 392 19.89 -29.34 -7.50
N LYS A 393 20.67 -28.71 -6.62
CA LYS A 393 21.64 -29.39 -5.75
C LYS A 393 21.01 -29.95 -4.47
N PHE A 394 19.87 -29.36 -4.03
CA PHE A 394 19.16 -29.74 -2.81
C PHE A 394 17.65 -29.77 -3.08
N CYS A 395 16.95 -30.68 -2.41
CA CYS A 395 15.49 -30.71 -2.44
C CYS A 395 14.92 -29.54 -1.63
N PRO A 396 14.04 -28.69 -2.22
CA PRO A 396 13.47 -27.53 -1.50
C PRO A 396 12.52 -27.93 -0.36
N GLU A 397 11.93 -29.14 -0.42
CA GLU A 397 10.97 -29.62 0.59
C GLU A 397 11.64 -30.24 1.81
N CYS A 398 12.64 -31.13 1.58
CA CYS A 398 13.24 -31.89 2.68
C CYS A 398 14.73 -31.56 2.92
N GLY A 399 15.34 -30.66 2.16
CA GLY A 399 16.74 -30.25 2.30
C GLY A 399 17.76 -31.32 1.89
N MET A 400 17.34 -32.50 1.42
CA MET A 400 18.25 -33.58 1.01
C MET A 400 19.15 -33.15 -0.14
N SER A 401 20.44 -33.44 -0.02
CA SER A 401 21.41 -33.21 -1.11
C SER A 401 21.14 -34.19 -2.26
N LEU A 402 21.02 -33.62 -3.48
CA LEU A 402 20.75 -34.34 -4.72
C LEU A 402 22.05 -34.56 -5.55
N VAL A 403 23.17 -34.04 -5.04
CA VAL A 403 24.49 -34.18 -5.68
C VAL A 403 25.12 -35.46 -5.20
N LYS A 404 25.55 -36.31 -6.16
CA LYS A 404 26.32 -37.52 -5.83
C LYS A 404 27.71 -37.13 -5.32
N LYS A 405 28.16 -37.79 -4.26
CA LYS A 405 29.50 -37.61 -3.70
C LYS A 405 30.32 -38.85 -3.95
N CYS A 406 31.61 -38.69 -4.23
CA CYS A 406 32.54 -39.77 -4.34
C CYS A 406 32.66 -40.56 -3.04
N SER A 407 32.50 -41.87 -3.07
CA SER A 407 32.58 -42.74 -1.88
C SER A 407 33.98 -42.80 -1.25
N SER A 408 35.03 -42.49 -2.04
CA SER A 408 36.42 -42.55 -1.57
C SER A 408 36.94 -41.23 -1.02
N CYS A 409 36.61 -40.07 -1.62
CA CYS A 409 37.17 -38.77 -1.23
C CYS A 409 36.14 -37.73 -0.87
N GLY A 410 34.81 -38.02 -1.01
CA GLY A 410 33.74 -37.05 -0.67
C GLY A 410 33.53 -35.91 -1.67
N ALA A 411 34.32 -35.82 -2.73
CA ALA A 411 34.20 -34.79 -3.76
C ALA A 411 32.86 -34.85 -4.48
N GLU A 412 32.27 -33.68 -4.82
CA GLU A 412 31.03 -33.59 -5.59
C GLU A 412 31.26 -34.09 -7.02
N LEU A 413 30.38 -34.97 -7.47
CA LEU A 413 30.49 -35.58 -8.79
C LEU A 413 29.38 -35.07 -9.70
N ALA A 414 29.74 -34.68 -10.90
CA ALA A 414 28.77 -34.36 -11.95
C ALA A 414 28.02 -35.65 -12.38
N ASN A 415 26.74 -35.52 -12.72
CA ASN A 415 25.92 -36.64 -13.17
C ASN A 415 26.52 -37.29 -14.42
N GLY A 416 26.73 -38.64 -14.35
CA GLY A 416 27.25 -39.44 -15.48
C GLY A 416 28.75 -39.61 -15.53
N VAL A 417 29.51 -39.14 -14.53
CA VAL A 417 30.97 -39.30 -14.46
C VAL A 417 31.31 -40.72 -13.95
N LYS A 418 32.01 -41.49 -14.75
CA LYS A 418 32.41 -42.89 -14.43
C LYS A 418 33.59 -42.97 -13.45
N PHE A 419 34.42 -41.96 -13.35
CA PHE A 419 35.56 -41.85 -12.44
C PHE A 419 35.61 -40.53 -11.77
N CYS A 420 35.96 -40.48 -10.48
CA CYS A 420 36.10 -39.24 -9.73
C CYS A 420 37.29 -38.43 -10.30
N PRO A 421 37.06 -37.13 -10.68
CA PRO A 421 38.15 -36.30 -11.22
C PRO A 421 39.22 -35.96 -10.18
N GLU A 422 38.91 -36.00 -8.89
CA GLU A 422 39.85 -35.66 -7.82
C GLU A 422 40.71 -36.83 -7.34
N CYS A 423 40.14 -38.06 -7.26
CA CYS A 423 40.88 -39.21 -6.71
C CYS A 423 40.96 -40.41 -7.65
N GLY A 424 40.36 -40.36 -8.83
CA GLY A 424 40.41 -41.44 -9.81
C GLY A 424 39.56 -42.67 -9.46
N ALA A 425 38.86 -42.68 -8.34
CA ALA A 425 38.05 -43.84 -7.93
C ALA A 425 36.86 -44.04 -8.89
N LYS A 426 36.55 -45.30 -9.22
CA LYS A 426 35.42 -45.67 -10.08
C LYS A 426 34.13 -45.48 -9.32
N ASN A 427 33.17 -44.77 -9.90
CA ASN A 427 31.82 -44.63 -9.40
C ASN A 427 30.91 -45.72 -10.00
N GLU A 428 30.21 -46.39 -9.13
CA GLU A 428 29.13 -47.30 -9.54
C GLU A 428 27.79 -46.56 -9.68
#